data_b8214c7c649d9938ddfd177ebecaf1ba
#
_entry.id   b8214c7c649d9938ddfd177ebecaf1ba
#
_cell.length_a   1.000
_cell.length_b   1.000
_cell.length_c   1.000
_cell.angle_alpha   90.00
_cell.angle_beta   90.00
_cell.angle_gamma   90.00
#
_symmetry.space_group_name_H-M   'P 1'
#
loop_
_entity.id
_entity.type
_entity.pdbx_description
1 polymer ?
#
loop_
_entity_poly.entity_id
_entity_poly.type
_entity_poly.pdbx_seq_one_letter_code
_entity_poly.pdbx_strand_id
1 'polypeptide(L)'
;RQMCIRDRKGVTYNITRTPGANERNADWSPDNKYIAYISDRTGETEIWIEKAEGGEPVQLTKGNDTYIRSIQWSPDSKSILYTDRKNRVVMVDVASKSKKEILRNPEQEFHDVAISPDSKWLAYSRPASNQIQVVYLYNLADKKEYPVTEKWYNSSSPEFSNDGKYLIFSSDRDFNPIYGSLEWNHVYTRTGGIYIAMLSRATPSPFLPDNEDVNKDDKKDNSDESNTLVVDTDDILERIVKVPLNAG
;
A
#
# COMPACT_ATOMS: atom_id res chain seq x y z
N ARG A 1 23.56 7.14 4.33
CA ARG A 1 23.38 6.62 5.69
C ARG A 1 23.55 5.11 5.66
N GLN A 2 24.39 4.60 6.51
CA GLN A 2 24.56 3.14 6.66
C GLN A 2 23.33 2.54 7.33
N MET A 3 22.93 1.38 6.88
CA MET A 3 21.77 0.68 7.44
C MET A 3 22.17 -0.10 8.69
N CYS A 4 21.49 0.18 9.80
CA CYS A 4 21.72 -0.49 11.08
C CYS A 4 20.44 -1.19 11.51
N ILE A 5 20.56 -2.43 11.96
CA ILE A 5 19.48 -3.17 12.59
C ILE A 5 19.79 -3.42 14.07
N ARG A 6 18.73 -3.52 14.86
CA ARG A 6 18.82 -3.84 16.29
C ARG A 6 18.36 -5.28 16.50
N ASP A 7 19.22 -6.11 17.05
CA ASP A 7 18.87 -7.48 17.39
C ASP A 7 17.92 -7.56 18.60
N ARG A 8 17.42 -8.75 18.91
CA ARG A 8 16.55 -8.99 20.08
C ARG A 8 17.26 -8.70 21.42
N LYS A 9 18.58 -8.64 21.46
CA LYS A 9 19.38 -8.30 22.63
C LYS A 9 19.66 -6.81 22.74
N GLY A 10 19.13 -6.01 21.81
CA GLY A 10 19.30 -4.56 21.80
C GLY A 10 20.61 -4.06 21.23
N VAL A 11 21.44 -4.93 20.66
CA VAL A 11 22.70 -4.54 20.01
C VAL A 11 22.38 -4.02 18.61
N THR A 12 22.89 -2.82 18.30
CA THR A 12 22.77 -2.22 16.97
C THR A 12 24.05 -2.48 16.19
N TYR A 13 23.95 -3.04 15.01
CA TYR A 13 25.08 -3.24 14.11
C TYR A 13 24.74 -2.79 12.68
N ASN A 14 25.79 -2.40 11.95
CA ASN A 14 25.67 -2.01 10.56
C ASN A 14 25.66 -3.27 9.69
N ILE A 15 24.55 -3.51 9.00
CA ILE A 15 24.36 -4.70 8.17
C ILE A 15 25.12 -4.59 6.84
N THR A 16 25.11 -3.43 6.20
CA THR A 16 25.60 -3.29 4.83
C THR A 16 27.11 -3.04 4.72
N ARG A 17 27.73 -2.47 5.76
CA ARG A 17 29.16 -2.19 5.86
C ARG A 17 29.80 -1.55 4.63
N THR A 18 29.05 -0.69 3.94
CA THR A 18 29.44 -0.01 2.70
C THR A 18 29.75 1.46 2.94
N PRO A 19 30.96 1.83 3.31
CA PRO A 19 31.34 3.23 3.46
C PRO A 19 31.27 3.93 2.09
N GLY A 20 30.56 5.06 2.02
CA GLY A 20 30.43 5.86 0.80
C GLY A 20 29.21 5.52 -0.07
N ALA A 21 28.44 4.47 0.22
CA ALA A 21 27.16 4.24 -0.43
C ALA A 21 26.00 4.85 0.36
N ASN A 22 24.99 5.32 -0.35
CA ASN A 22 23.74 5.80 0.23
C ASN A 22 22.69 4.68 0.18
N GLU A 23 22.31 4.22 1.36
CA GLU A 23 21.34 3.13 1.52
C GLU A 23 20.08 3.64 2.19
N ARG A 24 18.93 3.19 1.69
CA ARG A 24 17.64 3.71 2.14
C ARG A 24 16.50 2.73 1.86
N ASN A 25 15.35 3.03 2.43
CA ASN A 25 14.10 2.27 2.23
C ASN A 25 14.30 0.77 2.43
N ALA A 26 14.80 0.40 3.62
CA ALA A 26 14.88 -1.00 3.97
C ALA A 26 13.51 -1.56 4.28
N ASP A 27 13.26 -2.75 3.76
CA ASP A 27 12.03 -3.49 3.99
C ASP A 27 12.33 -4.97 4.21
N TRP A 28 11.67 -5.57 5.21
CA TRP A 28 11.79 -6.99 5.52
C TRP A 28 10.88 -7.83 4.64
N SER A 29 11.40 -8.96 4.15
CA SER A 29 10.50 -9.94 3.52
C SER A 29 9.51 -10.48 4.56
N PRO A 30 8.22 -10.68 4.18
CA PRO A 30 7.20 -11.20 5.08
C PRO A 30 7.56 -12.55 5.73
N ASP A 31 8.35 -13.38 5.06
CA ASP A 31 8.88 -14.65 5.60
C ASP A 31 10.09 -14.48 6.53
N ASN A 32 10.53 -13.25 6.80
CA ASN A 32 11.67 -12.87 7.64
C ASN A 32 13.03 -13.43 7.20
N LYS A 33 13.18 -13.85 5.94
CA LYS A 33 14.45 -14.42 5.47
C LYS A 33 15.40 -13.38 4.86
N TYR A 34 14.86 -12.28 4.33
CA TYR A 34 15.62 -11.28 3.61
C TYR A 34 15.27 -9.86 4.05
N ILE A 35 16.23 -8.98 3.86
CA ILE A 35 16.06 -7.54 3.93
C ILE A 35 16.36 -6.99 2.55
N ALA A 36 15.42 -6.24 1.97
CA ALA A 36 15.62 -5.49 0.74
C ALA A 36 15.95 -4.04 1.06
N TYR A 37 16.78 -3.41 0.25
CA TYR A 37 17.11 -1.99 0.37
C TYR A 37 17.56 -1.42 -0.97
N ILE A 38 17.48 -0.11 -1.10
CA ILE A 38 18.00 0.63 -2.25
C ILE A 38 19.41 1.08 -1.92
N SER A 39 20.36 0.86 -2.84
CA SER A 39 21.75 1.33 -2.69
C SER A 39 22.28 1.86 -4.03
N ASP A 40 23.11 2.90 -3.95
CA ASP A 40 23.82 3.50 -5.10
C ASP A 40 25.27 3.02 -5.21
N ARG A 41 25.65 1.95 -4.51
CA ARG A 41 27.04 1.40 -4.48
C ARG A 41 27.61 1.04 -5.85
N THR A 42 26.75 0.86 -6.85
CA THR A 42 27.13 0.56 -8.25
C THR A 42 27.05 1.78 -9.17
N GLY A 43 26.87 2.98 -8.62
CA GLY A 43 26.76 4.24 -9.33
C GLY A 43 25.33 4.70 -9.54
N GLU A 44 24.41 3.80 -9.89
CA GLU A 44 22.98 4.05 -10.01
C GLU A 44 22.21 3.40 -8.86
N THR A 45 20.99 3.90 -8.61
CA THR A 45 20.13 3.31 -7.55
C THR A 45 19.59 1.97 -7.98
N GLU A 46 19.96 0.94 -7.25
CA GLU A 46 19.56 -0.44 -7.49
C GLU A 46 18.99 -1.08 -6.22
N ILE A 47 18.20 -2.12 -6.39
CA ILE A 47 17.65 -2.90 -5.28
C ILE A 47 18.62 -4.03 -4.95
N TRP A 48 18.92 -4.14 -3.67
CA TRP A 48 19.78 -5.18 -3.09
C TRP A 48 18.99 -5.95 -2.06
N ILE A 49 19.27 -7.24 -1.94
CA ILE A 49 18.73 -8.10 -0.89
C ILE A 49 19.88 -8.75 -0.12
N GLU A 50 19.68 -8.91 1.17
CA GLU A 50 20.60 -9.58 2.08
C GLU A 50 19.82 -10.54 2.97
N LYS A 51 20.44 -11.68 3.33
CA LYS A 51 19.82 -12.61 4.27
C LYS A 51 19.71 -11.99 5.66
N ALA A 52 18.61 -12.23 6.35
CA ALA A 52 18.38 -11.74 7.72
C ALA A 52 19.46 -12.20 8.71
N GLU A 53 20.03 -13.38 8.49
CA GLU A 53 21.10 -13.94 9.30
C GLU A 53 22.50 -13.40 8.95
N GLY A 54 22.56 -12.51 7.94
CA GLY A 54 23.80 -11.99 7.38
C GLY A 54 24.31 -12.81 6.19
N GLY A 55 25.27 -12.26 5.48
CA GLY A 55 25.89 -12.88 4.31
C GLY A 55 26.27 -11.84 3.25
N GLU A 56 26.65 -12.31 2.08
CA GLU A 56 26.96 -11.43 0.96
C GLU A 56 25.65 -10.86 0.36
N PRO A 57 25.54 -9.52 0.23
CA PRO A 57 24.39 -8.91 -0.39
C PRO A 57 24.29 -9.26 -1.87
N VAL A 58 23.08 -9.52 -2.34
CA VAL A 58 22.79 -9.87 -3.73
C VAL A 58 22.12 -8.70 -4.42
N GLN A 59 22.70 -8.25 -5.52
CA GLN A 59 22.07 -7.27 -6.40
C GLN A 59 20.88 -7.91 -7.13
N LEU A 60 19.69 -7.35 -6.91
CA LEU A 60 18.45 -7.83 -7.50
C LEU A 60 18.15 -7.14 -8.82
N THR A 61 18.36 -5.83 -8.89
CA THR A 61 18.17 -5.05 -10.13
C THR A 61 19.51 -4.58 -10.68
N LYS A 62 19.58 -4.42 -12.01
CA LYS A 62 20.77 -3.92 -12.71
C LYS A 62 20.36 -3.04 -13.89
N GLY A 63 21.12 -1.99 -14.10
CA GLY A 63 20.95 -1.09 -15.25
C GLY A 63 19.68 -0.25 -15.13
N ASN A 64 19.32 0.20 -13.93
CA ASN A 64 18.28 1.17 -13.79
C ASN A 64 18.67 2.49 -14.44
N ASP A 65 17.71 3.07 -15.14
CA ASP A 65 17.86 4.30 -15.92
C ASP A 65 17.28 5.53 -15.19
N THR A 66 16.92 5.36 -13.92
CA THR A 66 16.33 6.40 -13.09
C THR A 66 16.37 6.03 -11.61
N TYR A 67 16.11 7.03 -10.77
CA TYR A 67 16.10 6.92 -9.33
C TYR A 67 14.88 6.15 -8.82
N ILE A 68 15.12 5.09 -8.05
CA ILE A 68 14.08 4.33 -7.34
C ILE A 68 13.64 5.13 -6.11
N ARG A 69 12.33 5.32 -5.91
CA ARG A 69 11.76 6.11 -4.81
C ARG A 69 11.44 5.24 -3.59
N SER A 70 10.71 4.17 -3.81
CA SER A 70 10.23 3.26 -2.76
C SER A 70 10.32 1.82 -3.21
N ILE A 71 10.41 0.93 -2.24
CA ILE A 71 10.31 -0.52 -2.43
C ILE A 71 9.32 -1.09 -1.43
N GLN A 72 8.68 -2.17 -1.79
CA GLN A 72 7.78 -2.95 -0.94
C GLN A 72 7.84 -4.42 -1.33
N TRP A 73 7.95 -5.32 -0.36
CA TRP A 73 7.82 -6.75 -0.62
C TRP A 73 6.37 -7.13 -0.95
N SER A 74 6.21 -8.08 -1.86
CA SER A 74 4.93 -8.78 -1.98
C SER A 74 4.69 -9.67 -0.75
N PRO A 75 3.43 -9.79 -0.29
CA PRO A 75 3.10 -10.61 0.88
C PRO A 75 3.55 -12.08 0.79
N ASP A 76 3.67 -12.62 -0.43
CA ASP A 76 4.18 -13.98 -0.67
C ASP A 76 5.71 -14.09 -0.67
N SER A 77 6.44 -12.99 -0.41
CA SER A 77 7.91 -12.90 -0.39
C SER A 77 8.61 -13.27 -1.69
N LYS A 78 7.89 -13.33 -2.82
CA LYS A 78 8.47 -13.73 -4.11
C LYS A 78 8.90 -12.57 -4.99
N SER A 79 8.33 -11.39 -4.75
CA SER A 79 8.58 -10.22 -5.58
C SER A 79 8.78 -8.97 -4.74
N ILE A 80 9.43 -7.97 -5.35
CA ILE A 80 9.56 -6.62 -4.80
C ILE A 80 8.93 -5.65 -5.79
N LEU A 81 7.99 -4.84 -5.31
CA LEU A 81 7.44 -3.72 -6.03
C LEU A 81 8.30 -2.49 -5.78
N TYR A 82 8.55 -1.69 -6.81
CA TYR A 82 9.18 -0.39 -6.64
C TYR A 82 8.53 0.68 -7.50
N THR A 83 8.63 1.92 -7.04
CA THR A 83 8.27 3.12 -7.80
C THR A 83 9.51 3.94 -8.13
N ASP A 84 9.50 4.65 -9.26
CA ASP A 84 10.62 5.42 -9.73
C ASP A 84 10.26 6.85 -10.21
N ARG A 85 11.28 7.65 -10.54
CA ARG A 85 11.09 9.03 -11.04
C ARG A 85 10.53 9.13 -12.46
N LYS A 86 10.46 8.04 -13.21
CA LYS A 86 9.77 7.98 -14.50
C LYS A 86 8.29 7.61 -14.35
N ASN A 87 7.78 7.71 -13.13
CA ASN A 87 6.40 7.40 -12.78
C ASN A 87 5.99 6.00 -13.23
N ARG A 88 6.85 5.01 -12.94
CA ARG A 88 6.60 3.61 -13.18
C ARG A 88 6.38 2.88 -11.87
N VAL A 89 5.50 1.91 -11.89
CA VAL A 89 5.37 0.86 -10.88
C VAL A 89 5.90 -0.42 -11.50
N VAL A 90 6.98 -0.95 -10.95
CA VAL A 90 7.68 -2.11 -11.49
C VAL A 90 7.76 -3.21 -10.45
N MET A 91 7.50 -4.42 -10.87
CA MET A 91 7.65 -5.62 -10.04
C MET A 91 8.89 -6.39 -10.46
N VAL A 92 9.69 -6.80 -9.50
CA VAL A 92 10.89 -7.61 -9.67
C VAL A 92 10.69 -8.94 -9.00
N ASP A 93 10.80 -10.02 -9.76
CA ASP A 93 10.81 -11.37 -9.22
C ASP A 93 12.17 -11.67 -8.58
N VAL A 94 12.16 -12.13 -7.33
CA VAL A 94 13.38 -12.32 -6.52
C VAL A 94 14.23 -13.46 -7.05
N ALA A 95 13.61 -14.54 -7.51
CA ALA A 95 14.32 -15.75 -7.95
C ALA A 95 14.95 -15.57 -9.33
N SER A 96 14.19 -15.06 -10.31
CA SER A 96 14.65 -14.87 -11.68
C SER A 96 15.31 -13.52 -11.94
N LYS A 97 15.16 -12.55 -11.01
CA LYS A 97 15.60 -11.16 -11.15
C LYS A 97 14.96 -10.44 -12.36
N SER A 98 13.87 -10.98 -12.89
CA SER A 98 13.16 -10.37 -14.01
C SER A 98 12.37 -9.14 -13.56
N LYS A 99 12.44 -8.06 -14.33
CA LYS A 99 11.70 -6.81 -14.10
C LYS A 99 10.49 -6.79 -15.02
N LYS A 100 9.32 -6.46 -14.48
CA LYS A 100 8.08 -6.26 -15.24
C LYS A 100 7.46 -4.92 -14.86
N GLU A 101 7.36 -4.03 -15.83
CA GLU A 101 6.60 -2.79 -15.65
C GLU A 101 5.10 -3.13 -15.55
N ILE A 102 4.47 -2.72 -14.46
CA ILE A 102 3.06 -2.97 -14.18
C ILE A 102 2.22 -1.78 -14.59
N LEU A 103 2.63 -0.58 -14.16
CA LEU A 103 1.93 0.66 -14.43
C LEU A 103 2.92 1.74 -14.83
N ARG A 104 2.47 2.64 -15.72
CA ARG A 104 3.20 3.85 -16.10
C ARG A 104 2.22 4.99 -16.28
N ASN A 105 2.55 6.15 -15.71
CA ASN A 105 1.85 7.39 -15.99
C ASN A 105 2.87 8.48 -16.30
N PRO A 106 3.08 8.88 -17.57
CA PRO A 106 4.07 9.87 -17.94
C PRO A 106 3.83 11.26 -17.33
N GLU A 107 2.57 11.58 -17.03
CA GLU A 107 2.17 12.93 -16.60
C GLU A 107 2.18 13.07 -15.08
N GLN A 108 1.96 11.98 -14.34
CA GLN A 108 1.70 12.04 -12.91
C GLN A 108 2.32 10.86 -12.17
N GLU A 109 2.73 11.13 -10.96
CA GLU A 109 3.30 10.13 -10.06
C GLU A 109 2.23 9.25 -9.44
N PHE A 110 2.56 7.98 -9.26
CA PHE A 110 1.77 7.09 -8.40
C PHE A 110 2.16 7.33 -6.95
N HIS A 111 1.17 7.52 -6.12
CA HIS A 111 1.33 7.67 -4.69
C HIS A 111 0.72 6.48 -3.96
N ASP A 112 1.30 6.15 -2.80
CA ASP A 112 0.74 5.23 -1.82
C ASP A 112 0.34 3.88 -2.43
N VAL A 113 1.27 3.24 -3.14
CA VAL A 113 1.01 1.94 -3.76
C VAL A 113 1.07 0.85 -2.71
N ALA A 114 0.02 0.05 -2.59
CA ALA A 114 -0.10 -1.10 -1.71
C ALA A 114 -0.41 -2.38 -2.48
N ILE A 115 0.12 -3.52 -2.00
CA ILE A 115 -0.12 -4.84 -2.58
C ILE A 115 -1.13 -5.59 -1.70
N SER A 116 -2.11 -6.25 -2.33
CA SER A 116 -3.08 -7.07 -1.61
C SER A 116 -2.43 -8.29 -0.93
N PRO A 117 -3.01 -8.80 0.18
CA PRO A 117 -2.48 -9.96 0.90
C PRO A 117 -2.29 -11.22 0.05
N ASP A 118 -3.10 -11.41 -1.00
CA ASP A 118 -2.98 -12.51 -1.95
C ASP A 118 -2.01 -12.23 -3.11
N SER A 119 -1.35 -11.06 -3.10
CA SER A 119 -0.38 -10.60 -4.12
C SER A 119 -0.96 -10.50 -5.54
N LYS A 120 -2.28 -10.36 -5.71
CA LYS A 120 -2.95 -10.29 -7.03
C LYS A 120 -3.47 -8.93 -7.41
N TRP A 121 -3.60 -8.02 -6.45
CA TRP A 121 -4.10 -6.68 -6.66
C TRP A 121 -3.12 -5.62 -6.16
N LEU A 122 -3.15 -4.47 -6.81
CA LEU A 122 -2.53 -3.24 -6.32
C LEU A 122 -3.61 -2.23 -6.00
N ALA A 123 -3.44 -1.49 -4.92
CA ALA A 123 -4.18 -0.27 -4.63
C ALA A 123 -3.22 0.91 -4.71
N TYR A 124 -3.64 2.01 -5.27
CA TYR A 124 -2.83 3.24 -5.35
C TYR A 124 -3.70 4.47 -5.51
N SER A 125 -3.13 5.63 -5.25
CA SER A 125 -3.78 6.90 -5.55
C SER A 125 -3.07 7.62 -6.70
N ARG A 126 -3.85 8.27 -7.57
CA ARG A 126 -3.34 9.19 -8.59
C ARG A 126 -4.37 10.26 -8.90
N PRO A 127 -3.94 11.44 -9.37
CA PRO A 127 -4.86 12.47 -9.79
C PRO A 127 -5.67 12.03 -11.01
N ALA A 128 -6.94 12.38 -11.03
CA ALA A 128 -7.80 12.31 -12.21
C ALA A 128 -7.57 13.56 -13.10
N SER A 129 -8.28 13.65 -14.24
CA SER A 129 -8.16 14.78 -15.17
C SER A 129 -8.49 16.15 -14.55
N ASN A 130 -9.27 16.18 -13.49
CA ASN A 130 -9.61 17.36 -12.71
C ASN A 130 -8.67 17.62 -11.51
N GLN A 131 -7.54 16.95 -11.44
CA GLN A 131 -6.52 17.03 -10.38
C GLN A 131 -6.98 16.51 -9.01
N ILE A 132 -8.16 15.92 -8.91
CA ILE A 132 -8.64 15.28 -7.68
C ILE A 132 -7.95 13.90 -7.55
N GLN A 133 -7.38 13.62 -6.37
CA GLN A 133 -6.78 12.34 -6.06
C GLN A 133 -7.88 11.27 -5.92
N VAL A 134 -7.72 10.19 -6.68
CA VAL A 134 -8.66 9.06 -6.72
C VAL A 134 -7.91 7.79 -6.37
N VAL A 135 -8.52 6.95 -5.55
CA VAL A 135 -8.01 5.61 -5.23
C VAL A 135 -8.47 4.63 -6.31
N TYR A 136 -7.54 3.83 -6.79
CA TYR A 136 -7.76 2.80 -7.79
C TYR A 136 -7.33 1.43 -7.27
N LEU A 137 -8.01 0.40 -7.75
CA LEU A 137 -7.57 -0.99 -7.69
C LEU A 137 -7.10 -1.43 -9.08
N TYR A 138 -6.01 -2.17 -9.13
CA TYR A 138 -5.48 -2.74 -10.37
C TYR A 138 -5.31 -4.25 -10.21
N ASN A 139 -5.93 -5.02 -11.10
CA ASN A 139 -5.79 -6.46 -11.12
C ASN A 139 -4.55 -6.86 -11.94
N LEU A 140 -3.62 -7.58 -11.32
CA LEU A 140 -2.35 -7.97 -11.96
C LEU A 140 -2.52 -9.05 -13.04
N ALA A 141 -3.61 -9.82 -13.00
CA ALA A 141 -3.87 -10.89 -13.97
C ALA A 141 -4.51 -10.36 -15.26
N ASP A 142 -5.62 -9.63 -15.15
CA ASP A 142 -6.35 -9.08 -16.29
C ASP A 142 -5.84 -7.70 -16.74
N LYS A 143 -4.96 -7.08 -15.94
CA LYS A 143 -4.35 -5.76 -16.21
C LYS A 143 -5.37 -4.64 -16.36
N LYS A 144 -6.44 -4.71 -15.58
CA LYS A 144 -7.49 -3.69 -15.56
C LYS A 144 -7.45 -2.85 -14.30
N GLU A 145 -7.77 -1.59 -14.48
CA GLU A 145 -7.88 -0.58 -13.42
C GLU A 145 -9.36 -0.32 -13.10
N TYR A 146 -9.66 -0.23 -11.82
CA TYR A 146 -11.01 0.03 -11.31
C TYR A 146 -10.98 1.19 -10.31
N PRO A 147 -11.75 2.27 -10.51
CA PRO A 147 -11.83 3.34 -9.53
C PRO A 147 -12.60 2.87 -8.28
N VAL A 148 -12.03 3.13 -7.11
CA VAL A 148 -12.67 2.85 -5.81
C VAL A 148 -13.37 4.09 -5.27
N THR A 149 -12.85 5.28 -5.58
CA THR A 149 -13.41 6.54 -5.08
C THR A 149 -13.85 7.45 -6.21
N GLU A 150 -14.75 8.36 -5.88
CA GLU A 150 -15.26 9.35 -6.81
C GLU A 150 -14.26 10.46 -7.09
N LYS A 151 -14.47 11.22 -8.17
CA LYS A 151 -13.65 12.36 -8.59
C LYS A 151 -14.07 13.70 -7.98
N TRP A 152 -14.76 13.66 -6.83
CA TRP A 152 -15.30 14.86 -6.16
C TRP A 152 -14.44 15.29 -4.99
N TYR A 153 -13.79 14.35 -4.31
CA TYR A 153 -13.00 14.57 -3.11
C TYR A 153 -11.66 13.87 -3.23
N ASN A 154 -10.59 14.50 -2.72
CA ASN A 154 -9.32 13.84 -2.65
C ASN A 154 -9.39 12.58 -1.78
N SER A 155 -8.87 11.51 -2.30
CA SER A 155 -8.75 10.23 -1.59
C SER A 155 -7.36 9.66 -1.84
N SER A 156 -6.68 9.23 -0.78
CA SER A 156 -5.27 8.81 -0.83
C SER A 156 -4.96 7.75 0.22
N SER A 157 -3.72 7.28 0.21
CA SER A 157 -3.16 6.32 1.18
C SER A 157 -4.00 5.05 1.31
N PRO A 158 -4.29 4.35 0.20
CA PRO A 158 -5.01 3.09 0.27
C PRO A 158 -4.12 1.98 0.85
N GLU A 159 -4.67 1.23 1.79
CA GLU A 159 -4.04 0.06 2.41
C GLU A 159 -5.04 -1.08 2.51
N PHE A 160 -4.60 -2.30 2.20
CA PHE A 160 -5.43 -3.48 2.39
C PHE A 160 -5.42 -3.91 3.85
N SER A 161 -6.56 -4.38 4.35
CA SER A 161 -6.59 -5.11 5.62
C SER A 161 -5.87 -6.46 5.48
N ASN A 162 -5.29 -6.95 6.58
CA ASN A 162 -4.53 -8.21 6.57
C ASN A 162 -5.38 -9.43 6.18
N ASP A 163 -6.68 -9.38 6.47
CA ASP A 163 -7.63 -10.43 6.10
C ASP A 163 -8.14 -10.32 4.65
N GLY A 164 -7.72 -9.28 3.92
CA GLY A 164 -8.10 -9.05 2.54
C GLY A 164 -9.57 -8.67 2.31
N LYS A 165 -10.33 -8.33 3.36
CA LYS A 165 -11.75 -8.00 3.25
C LYS A 165 -12.03 -6.54 2.95
N TYR A 166 -11.09 -5.66 3.34
CA TYR A 166 -11.28 -4.23 3.34
C TYR A 166 -10.12 -3.50 2.65
N LEU A 167 -10.46 -2.38 2.02
CA LEU A 167 -9.50 -1.36 1.61
C LEU A 167 -9.72 -0.11 2.47
N ILE A 168 -8.70 0.31 3.19
CA ILE A 168 -8.72 1.47 4.07
C ILE A 168 -8.05 2.63 3.36
N PHE A 169 -8.62 3.82 3.41
CA PHE A 169 -8.03 5.00 2.77
C PHE A 169 -8.44 6.29 3.48
N SER A 170 -7.71 7.36 3.25
CA SER A 170 -8.09 8.70 3.68
C SER A 170 -8.90 9.40 2.58
N SER A 171 -9.89 10.23 2.97
CA SER A 171 -10.65 11.03 2.01
C SER A 171 -11.14 12.33 2.64
N ASP A 172 -11.16 13.41 1.83
CA ASP A 172 -11.62 14.74 2.22
C ASP A 172 -13.13 14.92 2.01
N ARG A 173 -13.91 13.83 1.99
CA ARG A 173 -15.36 13.87 1.75
C ARG A 173 -16.19 14.29 2.96
N ASP A 174 -15.56 14.60 4.07
CA ASP A 174 -16.23 15.16 5.25
C ASP A 174 -16.51 16.65 5.05
N PHE A 175 -17.58 16.93 4.35
CA PHE A 175 -17.98 18.29 4.04
C PHE A 175 -18.90 18.81 5.16
N ASN A 176 -18.31 19.46 6.16
CA ASN A 176 -19.06 20.08 7.25
C ASN A 176 -18.73 21.59 7.33
N PRO A 177 -19.41 22.44 6.50
CA PRO A 177 -19.15 23.87 6.50
C PRO A 177 -19.70 24.51 7.76
N ILE A 178 -18.88 25.34 8.41
CA ILE A 178 -19.29 26.21 9.49
C ILE A 178 -19.17 27.69 9.06
N TYR A 179 -19.99 28.55 9.65
CA TYR A 179 -19.85 29.99 9.42
C TYR A 179 -18.72 30.56 10.28
N GLY A 180 -17.81 31.27 9.64
CA GLY A 180 -16.82 32.09 10.38
C GLY A 180 -17.52 33.25 11.11
N SER A 181 -17.16 33.43 12.37
CA SER A 181 -17.80 34.46 13.24
C SER A 181 -17.43 35.91 12.86
N LEU A 182 -16.37 36.09 12.04
CA LEU A 182 -15.81 37.42 11.74
C LEU A 182 -16.16 37.93 10.33
N GLU A 183 -16.28 37.06 9.34
CA GLU A 183 -16.39 37.50 7.94
C GLU A 183 -17.57 36.90 7.16
N TRP A 184 -18.49 36.20 7.80
CA TRP A 184 -19.61 35.49 7.15
C TRP A 184 -19.21 34.51 6.05
N ASN A 185 -17.93 34.13 5.98
CA ASN A 185 -17.41 33.18 5.06
C ASN A 185 -17.55 31.75 5.61
N HIS A 186 -17.79 30.80 4.68
CA HIS A 186 -17.76 29.38 5.05
C HIS A 186 -16.35 28.96 5.41
N VAL A 187 -16.18 28.32 6.55
CA VAL A 187 -14.94 27.72 6.99
C VAL A 187 -15.12 26.21 7.01
N TYR A 188 -14.20 25.52 6.39
CA TYR A 188 -14.15 24.06 6.39
C TYR A 188 -13.15 23.59 7.42
N THR A 189 -13.62 22.97 8.47
CA THR A 189 -12.77 22.37 9.49
C THR A 189 -12.93 20.85 9.43
N ARG A 190 -11.82 20.12 9.42
CA ARG A 190 -11.81 18.66 9.48
C ARG A 190 -12.52 18.01 8.29
N THR A 191 -12.10 18.32 7.08
CA THR A 191 -12.63 17.69 5.85
C THR A 191 -12.13 16.26 5.68
N GLY A 192 -10.98 15.92 6.28
CA GLY A 192 -10.36 14.61 6.17
C GLY A 192 -10.93 13.58 7.15
N GLY A 193 -11.16 12.38 6.67
CA GLY A 193 -11.58 11.22 7.45
C GLY A 193 -10.96 9.93 6.94
N ILE A 194 -11.01 8.87 7.76
CA ILE A 194 -10.62 7.52 7.36
C ILE A 194 -11.88 6.79 6.91
N TYR A 195 -11.79 6.12 5.78
CA TYR A 195 -12.87 5.38 5.14
C TYR A 195 -12.44 3.95 4.85
N ILE A 196 -13.41 3.06 4.82
CA ILE A 196 -13.24 1.64 4.53
C ILE A 196 -14.18 1.26 3.40
N ALA A 197 -13.63 0.67 2.35
CA ALA A 197 -14.40 0.01 1.30
C ALA A 197 -14.41 -1.52 1.56
N MET A 198 -15.59 -2.11 1.61
CA MET A 198 -15.74 -3.55 1.62
C MET A 198 -15.43 -4.08 0.21
N LEU A 199 -14.42 -4.94 0.08
CA LEU A 199 -13.97 -5.45 -1.22
C LEU A 199 -14.97 -6.42 -1.84
N SER A 200 -15.63 -7.26 -1.03
CA SER A 200 -16.70 -8.13 -1.51
C SER A 200 -18.08 -7.64 -1.06
N ARG A 201 -19.09 -7.92 -1.88
CA ARG A 201 -20.50 -7.69 -1.53
C ARG A 201 -20.96 -8.54 -0.34
N ALA A 202 -20.32 -9.68 -0.13
CA ALA A 202 -20.62 -10.56 1.00
C ALA A 202 -19.97 -10.09 2.31
N THR A 203 -19.03 -9.13 2.24
CA THR A 203 -18.32 -8.62 3.42
C THR A 203 -19.22 -7.64 4.18
N PRO A 204 -19.56 -7.92 5.46
CA PRO A 204 -20.36 -6.98 6.25
C PRO A 204 -19.57 -5.74 6.62
N SER A 205 -20.28 -4.64 6.86
CA SER A 205 -19.64 -3.44 7.43
C SER A 205 -19.09 -3.75 8.84
N PRO A 206 -17.84 -3.34 9.15
CA PRO A 206 -17.26 -3.60 10.47
C PRO A 206 -17.90 -2.76 11.58
N PHE A 207 -18.80 -1.83 11.25
CA PHE A 207 -19.48 -0.93 12.17
C PHE A 207 -20.97 -1.19 12.30
N LEU A 208 -21.44 -2.35 11.82
CA LEU A 208 -22.82 -2.74 12.10
C LEU A 208 -22.99 -2.99 13.61
N PRO A 209 -24.07 -2.45 14.24
CA PRO A 209 -24.34 -2.75 15.62
C PRO A 209 -24.55 -4.26 15.77
N ASP A 210 -23.94 -4.85 16.80
CA ASP A 210 -24.23 -6.22 17.20
C ASP A 210 -25.71 -6.26 17.65
N ASN A 211 -26.57 -6.82 16.83
CA ASN A 211 -27.92 -7.17 17.25
C ASN A 211 -27.79 -8.39 18.15
N GLU A 212 -27.97 -8.19 19.47
CA GLU A 212 -27.88 -9.25 20.50
C GLU A 212 -28.88 -10.40 20.28
N ASP A 213 -29.83 -10.25 19.36
CA ASP A 213 -30.93 -11.18 19.13
C ASP A 213 -30.75 -12.20 17.98
N VAL A 214 -29.60 -12.22 17.30
CA VAL A 214 -29.32 -13.23 16.25
C VAL A 214 -28.36 -14.28 16.80
N ASN A 215 -28.93 -15.38 17.26
CA ASN A 215 -28.34 -16.70 17.55
C ASN A 215 -26.81 -16.82 17.51
N LYS A 216 -26.20 -16.91 18.69
CA LYS A 216 -24.78 -17.20 18.94
C LYS A 216 -24.31 -18.60 18.48
N ASP A 217 -25.10 -19.34 17.70
CA ASP A 217 -24.80 -20.74 17.44
C ASP A 217 -23.99 -21.05 16.17
N ASP A 218 -23.64 -20.06 15.35
CA ASP A 218 -22.93 -20.31 14.09
C ASP A 218 -21.58 -19.57 13.90
N LYS A 219 -20.94 -19.07 14.96
CA LYS A 219 -19.54 -18.67 14.88
C LYS A 219 -18.62 -19.86 15.16
N LYS A 220 -18.59 -20.83 14.26
CA LYS A 220 -17.39 -21.65 14.05
C LYS A 220 -16.37 -20.77 13.32
N ASP A 221 -15.34 -20.37 14.06
CA ASP A 221 -14.07 -19.91 13.49
C ASP A 221 -13.54 -21.04 12.57
N ASN A 222 -13.91 -21.02 11.30
CA ASN A 222 -13.20 -21.76 10.27
C ASN A 222 -11.95 -20.96 9.90
N SER A 223 -10.90 -21.15 10.65
CA SER A 223 -9.55 -20.58 10.42
C SER A 223 -8.79 -21.23 9.26
N ASP A 224 -9.47 -21.90 8.32
CA ASP A 224 -8.87 -22.61 7.18
C ASP A 224 -9.54 -22.29 5.83
N GLU A 225 -10.20 -21.16 5.68
CA GLU A 225 -10.59 -20.71 4.34
C GLU A 225 -9.39 -20.10 3.63
N SER A 226 -9.02 -20.69 2.51
CA SER A 226 -8.02 -20.19 1.56
C SER A 226 -8.11 -18.67 1.45
N ASN A 227 -7.01 -17.98 1.74
CA ASN A 227 -6.84 -16.50 1.69
C ASN A 227 -7.00 -15.95 0.26
N THR A 228 -8.03 -16.37 -0.46
CA THR A 228 -8.33 -15.84 -1.78
C THR A 228 -9.17 -14.59 -1.59
N LEU A 229 -8.55 -13.45 -1.79
CA LEU A 229 -9.22 -12.16 -1.76
C LEU A 229 -10.26 -12.09 -2.88
N VAL A 230 -11.51 -11.80 -2.52
CA VAL A 230 -12.60 -11.60 -3.48
C VAL A 230 -12.83 -10.10 -3.62
N VAL A 231 -12.72 -9.59 -4.85
CA VAL A 231 -12.99 -8.20 -5.16
C VAL A 231 -14.14 -8.10 -6.15
N ASP A 232 -15.26 -7.57 -5.67
CA ASP A 232 -16.40 -7.19 -6.51
C ASP A 232 -16.21 -5.71 -6.90
N THR A 233 -15.81 -5.46 -8.14
CA THR A 233 -15.51 -4.09 -8.61
C THR A 233 -16.75 -3.27 -8.90
N ASP A 234 -17.86 -3.93 -9.24
CA ASP A 234 -19.13 -3.26 -9.48
C ASP A 234 -19.71 -2.71 -8.18
N ASP A 235 -20.22 -1.51 -8.21
CA ASP A 235 -20.88 -0.82 -7.07
C ASP A 235 -19.98 -0.68 -5.81
N ILE A 236 -18.65 -0.71 -5.97
CA ILE A 236 -17.70 -0.57 -4.84
C ILE A 236 -17.89 0.77 -4.12
N LEU A 237 -18.31 1.81 -4.83
CA LEU A 237 -18.60 3.13 -4.27
C LEU A 237 -19.71 3.12 -3.22
N GLU A 238 -20.68 2.21 -3.34
CA GLU A 238 -21.80 2.08 -2.40
C GLU A 238 -21.39 1.30 -1.12
N ARG A 239 -20.23 0.66 -1.15
CA ARG A 239 -19.69 -0.11 -0.02
C ARG A 239 -18.61 0.62 0.76
N ILE A 240 -18.60 1.96 0.70
CA ILE A 240 -17.66 2.78 1.44
C ILE A 240 -18.34 3.31 2.71
N VAL A 241 -17.71 3.08 3.85
CA VAL A 241 -18.18 3.57 5.15
C VAL A 241 -17.09 4.39 5.84
N LYS A 242 -17.50 5.40 6.59
CA LYS A 242 -16.59 6.19 7.40
C LYS A 242 -16.26 5.46 8.70
N VAL A 243 -14.97 5.48 9.08
CA VAL A 243 -14.55 5.01 10.41
C VAL A 243 -15.05 6.00 11.46
N PRO A 244 -15.85 5.55 12.47
CA PRO A 244 -16.31 6.41 13.54
C PRO A 244 -15.14 6.73 14.48
N LEU A 245 -14.38 7.76 14.16
CA LEU A 245 -13.35 8.29 15.06
C LEU A 245 -14.07 9.18 16.07
N ASN A 246 -14.13 8.75 17.31
CA ASN A 246 -14.58 9.61 18.41
C ASN A 246 -13.59 10.78 18.48
N ALA A 247 -14.09 12.00 18.22
CA ALA A 247 -13.34 13.20 18.54
C ALA A 247 -13.25 13.26 20.08
N GLY A 248 -12.06 12.92 20.62
CA GLY A 248 -11.75 13.12 22.03
C GLY A 248 -11.69 14.61 22.38
#